data_5f174a303afe2575a38c02d2127a3867
#
_entry.id   5f174a303afe2575a38c02d2127a3867
#
_cell.length_a   1.000
_cell.length_b   1.000
_cell.length_c   1.000
_cell.angle_alpha   90.00
_cell.angle_beta   90.00
_cell.angle_gamma   90.00
#
_symmetry.space_group_name_H-M   'P 1'
#
loop_
_entity.id
_entity.type
_entity.pdbx_description
1 polymer ?
#
loop_
_entity_poly.entity_id
_entity_poly.type
_entity_poly.pdbx_seq_one_letter_code
_entity_poly.pdbx_strand_id
1 'polypeptide(L)'
;MLKKTLESVLSTKESDELISAFDQIGHIIIIRIPDSLTSKKKLIGETLLDQVKSAKSIFYQSSSVDGEFRTRDLEILAGEDKTETEYKESGCRFLVDVRNVFFSPRLSSERTRIAEFVNDGEVMVNMFGGVGIFSIIAAKMKKCTVFNIDINPFATKLCKKNIAINRLAGNVISIHGDASQVINSQLENKSDRTLMLLPEKSDEFLDSAILSTKSGGVIHYYSHIHADKKSDAAKLSEQHYMQITPVKSTILGSKIVRPVGPRFYQTVVDVKIKK
;
A
#
# COMPACT_ATOMS: atom_id res chain seq x y z
N MET A 1 16.68 -1.96 15.87
CA MET A 1 17.08 -0.57 15.58
C MET A 1 16.38 0.38 16.57
N LEU A 2 15.07 0.52 16.59
CA LEU A 2 14.36 1.45 17.47
C LEU A 2 14.70 1.30 18.96
N LYS A 3 14.63 0.08 19.51
CA LYS A 3 14.98 -0.20 20.91
C LYS A 3 16.41 0.28 21.26
N LYS A 4 17.38 -0.01 20.39
CA LYS A 4 18.78 0.41 20.59
C LYS A 4 18.95 1.94 20.57
N THR A 5 18.20 2.63 19.69
CA THR A 5 18.21 4.10 19.60
C THR A 5 17.66 4.75 20.87
N LEU A 6 16.75 4.09 21.59
CA LEU A 6 16.05 4.62 22.76
C LEU A 6 16.59 4.08 24.11
N GLU A 7 17.66 3.27 24.10
CA GLU A 7 18.28 2.70 25.32
C GLU A 7 18.72 3.76 26.34
N SER A 8 19.06 4.96 25.87
CA SER A 8 19.49 6.05 26.75
C SER A 8 18.35 6.73 27.52
N VAL A 9 17.11 6.54 27.08
CA VAL A 9 15.93 7.26 27.61
C VAL A 9 14.81 6.36 28.12
N LEU A 10 14.87 5.06 27.82
CA LEU A 10 13.92 4.05 28.29
C LEU A 10 14.63 3.00 29.15
N SER A 11 14.00 2.61 30.24
CA SER A 11 14.43 1.45 31.02
C SER A 11 14.23 0.16 30.22
N THR A 12 14.86 -0.94 30.65
CA THR A 12 14.71 -2.26 30.02
C THR A 12 13.24 -2.68 29.92
N LYS A 13 12.46 -2.49 30.99
CA LYS A 13 11.04 -2.81 31.02
C LYS A 13 10.24 -1.97 29.99
N GLU A 14 10.46 -0.68 29.93
CA GLU A 14 9.82 0.23 28.97
C GLU A 14 10.21 -0.10 27.52
N SER A 15 11.47 -0.47 27.31
CA SER A 15 11.95 -0.89 26.01
C SER A 15 11.28 -2.19 25.53
N ASP A 16 10.90 -3.09 26.44
CA ASP A 16 10.19 -4.32 26.08
C ASP A 16 8.73 -4.08 25.71
N GLU A 17 8.09 -3.07 26.29
CA GLU A 17 6.74 -2.65 25.93
C GLU A 17 6.69 -1.89 24.60
N LEU A 18 7.81 -1.34 24.13
CA LEU A 18 7.87 -0.53 22.92
C LEU A 18 7.56 -1.35 21.67
N ILE A 19 6.65 -0.84 20.82
CA ILE A 19 6.39 -1.39 19.51
C ILE A 19 7.60 -1.11 18.62
N SER A 20 8.39 -2.13 18.32
CA SER A 20 9.68 -2.02 17.63
C SER A 20 9.57 -1.57 16.16
N ALA A 21 8.37 -1.61 15.59
CA ALA A 21 8.12 -1.25 14.20
C ALA A 21 7.78 0.24 14.05
N PHE A 22 8.51 0.91 13.18
CA PHE A 22 8.20 2.27 12.72
C PHE A 22 8.25 2.33 11.20
N ASP A 23 7.59 3.31 10.62
CA ASP A 23 7.67 3.59 9.19
C ASP A 23 8.55 4.83 8.96
N GLN A 24 9.54 4.71 8.09
CA GLN A 24 10.29 5.86 7.59
C GLN A 24 9.88 6.10 6.13
N ILE A 25 9.38 7.29 5.84
CA ILE A 25 8.95 7.72 4.52
C ILE A 25 9.73 9.00 4.20
N GLY A 26 10.73 8.91 3.35
CA GLY A 26 11.66 10.00 3.11
C GLY A 26 12.32 10.47 4.41
N HIS A 27 12.09 11.73 4.77
CA HIS A 27 12.63 12.34 6.00
C HIS A 27 11.62 12.33 7.18
N ILE A 28 10.48 11.65 7.03
CA ILE A 28 9.45 11.53 8.07
C ILE A 28 9.52 10.15 8.70
N ILE A 29 9.52 10.10 10.03
CA ILE A 29 9.37 8.90 10.83
C ILE A 29 8.00 8.91 11.49
N ILE A 30 7.29 7.79 11.39
CA ILE A 30 5.98 7.58 12.03
C ILE A 30 6.12 6.40 12.97
N ILE A 31 5.83 6.63 14.26
CA ILE A 31 5.91 5.62 15.31
C ILE A 31 4.56 5.40 15.99
N ARG A 32 4.40 4.23 16.59
CA ARG A 32 3.34 3.93 17.55
C ARG A 32 3.94 3.82 18.94
N ILE A 33 3.30 4.45 19.91
CA ILE A 33 3.72 4.46 21.32
C ILE A 33 2.60 3.82 22.11
N PRO A 34 2.87 2.79 22.93
CA PRO A 34 1.86 2.19 23.80
C PRO A 34 1.43 3.18 24.89
N ASP A 35 0.21 3.02 25.41
CA ASP A 35 -0.36 3.93 26.40
C ASP A 35 0.51 4.11 27.64
N SER A 36 1.20 3.05 28.07
CA SER A 36 2.15 3.07 29.20
C SER A 36 3.34 4.02 28.99
N LEU A 37 3.67 4.38 27.75
CA LEU A 37 4.80 5.25 27.40
C LEU A 37 4.35 6.64 26.91
N THR A 38 3.06 6.95 26.93
CA THR A 38 2.52 8.22 26.41
C THR A 38 3.13 9.44 27.11
N SER A 39 3.42 9.35 28.41
CA SER A 39 4.10 10.42 29.17
C SER A 39 5.51 10.73 28.67
N LYS A 40 6.16 9.78 27.99
CA LYS A 40 7.51 9.91 27.42
C LYS A 40 7.51 10.19 25.90
N LYS A 41 6.35 10.37 25.28
CA LYS A 41 6.25 10.49 23.81
C LYS A 41 7.13 11.60 23.23
N LYS A 42 7.21 12.75 23.89
CA LYS A 42 8.05 13.86 23.46
C LYS A 42 9.53 13.52 23.54
N LEU A 43 9.99 12.95 24.65
CA LEU A 43 11.37 12.51 24.84
C LEU A 43 11.76 11.46 23.81
N ILE A 44 10.89 10.50 23.51
CA ILE A 44 11.09 9.50 22.44
C ILE A 44 11.25 10.18 21.08
N GLY A 45 10.38 11.14 20.76
CA GLY A 45 10.43 11.89 19.50
C GLY A 45 11.72 12.69 19.36
N GLU A 46 12.13 13.44 20.36
CA GLU A 46 13.35 14.24 20.38
C GLU A 46 14.61 13.35 20.22
N THR A 47 14.65 12.23 20.95
CA THR A 47 15.76 11.26 20.85
C THR A 47 15.85 10.66 19.44
N LEU A 48 14.72 10.31 18.83
CA LEU A 48 14.71 9.79 17.47
C LEU A 48 15.18 10.83 16.45
N LEU A 49 14.77 12.08 16.61
CA LEU A 49 15.19 13.17 15.72
C LEU A 49 16.71 13.40 15.81
N ASP A 50 17.28 13.34 17.00
CA ASP A 50 18.73 13.48 17.19
C ASP A 50 19.52 12.32 16.62
N GLN A 51 19.07 11.09 16.86
CA GLN A 51 19.81 9.87 16.52
C GLN A 51 19.65 9.45 15.05
N VAL A 52 18.54 9.80 14.38
CA VAL A 52 18.29 9.45 12.99
C VAL A 52 18.55 10.65 12.08
N LYS A 53 19.78 10.81 11.63
CA LYS A 53 20.24 11.99 10.85
C LYS A 53 19.44 12.26 9.55
N SER A 54 18.77 11.25 8.99
CA SER A 54 17.91 11.41 7.82
C SER A 54 16.50 11.91 8.15
N ALA A 55 16.09 11.89 9.43
CA ALA A 55 14.81 12.37 9.87
C ALA A 55 14.79 13.90 10.03
N LYS A 56 13.67 14.52 9.66
CA LYS A 56 13.37 15.93 9.92
C LYS A 56 12.08 16.11 10.72
N SER A 57 11.21 15.10 10.70
CA SER A 57 9.91 15.09 11.38
C SER A 57 9.66 13.74 12.02
N ILE A 58 9.27 13.74 13.28
CA ILE A 58 8.86 12.54 14.00
C ILE A 58 7.38 12.70 14.40
N PHE A 59 6.55 11.81 13.86
CA PHE A 59 5.13 11.77 14.16
C PHE A 59 4.75 10.56 15.00
N TYR A 60 3.84 10.76 15.92
CA TYR A 60 3.10 9.72 16.63
C TYR A 60 1.80 9.43 15.90
N GLN A 61 1.58 8.16 15.55
CA GLN A 61 0.30 7.72 15.04
C GLN A 61 -0.64 7.44 16.22
N SER A 62 -1.62 8.34 16.45
CA SER A 62 -2.56 8.28 17.58
C SER A 62 -3.81 7.44 17.28
N SER A 63 -4.16 7.24 16.00
CA SER A 63 -5.29 6.41 15.59
C SER A 63 -4.84 5.23 14.70
N SER A 64 -5.70 4.21 14.58
CA SER A 64 -5.57 3.24 13.49
C SER A 64 -5.81 3.93 12.14
N VAL A 65 -5.40 3.25 11.06
CA VAL A 65 -5.77 3.68 9.71
C VAL A 65 -7.26 3.41 9.53
N ASP A 66 -8.05 4.44 9.23
CA ASP A 66 -9.50 4.36 9.15
C ASP A 66 -10.09 5.31 8.10
N GLY A 67 -11.41 5.22 7.90
CA GLY A 67 -12.15 6.03 6.97
C GLY A 67 -11.96 5.65 5.50
N GLU A 68 -12.74 6.30 4.64
CA GLU A 68 -12.76 6.06 3.20
C GLU A 68 -11.40 6.28 2.53
N PHE A 69 -10.62 7.25 3.00
CA PHE A 69 -9.30 7.59 2.47
C PHE A 69 -8.16 6.84 3.16
N ARG A 70 -8.47 6.00 4.17
CA ARG A 70 -7.49 5.24 4.95
C ARG A 70 -6.38 6.12 5.53
N THR A 71 -6.76 7.25 6.06
CA THR A 71 -5.85 8.17 6.73
C THR A 71 -5.66 7.79 8.20
N ARG A 72 -4.75 8.46 8.87
CA ARG A 72 -4.43 8.27 10.28
C ARG A 72 -4.16 9.62 10.92
N ASP A 73 -4.51 9.75 12.19
CA ASP A 73 -4.17 10.94 12.96
C ASP A 73 -2.70 10.91 13.33
N LEU A 74 -2.03 12.01 13.04
CA LEU A 74 -0.61 12.19 13.28
C LEU A 74 -0.38 13.42 14.17
N GLU A 75 0.26 13.19 15.32
CA GLU A 75 0.74 14.23 16.21
C GLU A 75 2.24 14.42 16.04
N ILE A 76 2.70 15.67 15.87
CA ILE A 76 4.13 15.95 15.80
C ILE A 76 4.75 15.79 17.20
N LEU A 77 5.83 15.00 17.28
CA LEU A 77 6.59 14.82 18.52
C LEU A 77 7.87 15.66 18.52
N ALA A 78 8.55 15.78 17.39
CA ALA A 78 9.79 16.54 17.26
C ALA A 78 10.06 16.91 15.79
N GLY A 79 10.80 17.98 15.59
CA GLY A 79 11.22 18.47 14.28
C GLY A 79 10.19 19.37 13.59
N GLU A 80 10.17 19.33 12.24
CA GLU A 80 9.28 20.15 11.43
C GLU A 80 7.86 19.55 11.41
N ASP A 81 6.80 20.36 11.63
CA ASP A 81 5.40 19.91 11.39
C ASP A 81 5.09 19.95 9.89
N LYS A 82 5.77 19.09 9.14
CA LYS A 82 5.63 18.96 7.70
C LYS A 82 5.32 17.51 7.35
N THR A 83 4.16 17.30 6.71
CA THR A 83 3.65 15.97 6.36
C THR A 83 3.97 15.55 4.93
N GLU A 84 4.42 16.49 4.10
CA GLU A 84 4.88 16.20 2.74
C GLU A 84 6.35 15.81 2.73
N THR A 85 6.66 14.74 2.01
CA THR A 85 8.04 14.23 1.84
C THR A 85 8.25 13.62 0.46
N GLU A 86 9.51 13.48 0.05
CA GLU A 86 9.90 12.69 -1.11
C GLU A 86 10.36 11.30 -0.66
N TYR A 87 9.72 10.28 -1.22
CA TYR A 87 10.11 8.87 -1.07
C TYR A 87 10.74 8.36 -2.37
N LYS A 88 11.80 7.54 -2.25
CA LYS A 88 12.51 6.98 -3.40
C LYS A 88 12.44 5.46 -3.38
N GLU A 89 12.02 4.86 -4.50
CA GLU A 89 11.95 3.40 -4.66
C GLU A 89 12.06 3.03 -6.15
N SER A 90 12.77 1.93 -6.46
CA SER A 90 12.90 1.37 -7.82
C SER A 90 13.30 2.40 -8.89
N GLY A 91 14.20 3.32 -8.53
CA GLY A 91 14.64 4.39 -9.43
C GLY A 91 13.61 5.46 -9.73
N CYS A 92 12.50 5.49 -8.98
CA CYS A 92 11.45 6.51 -9.03
C CYS A 92 11.45 7.40 -7.79
N ARG A 93 10.87 8.59 -7.95
CA ARG A 93 10.65 9.58 -6.89
C ARG A 93 9.16 9.75 -6.68
N PHE A 94 8.72 9.80 -5.43
CA PHE A 94 7.32 9.92 -5.06
C PHE A 94 7.14 11.03 -4.02
N LEU A 95 6.33 12.03 -4.34
CA LEU A 95 5.82 12.99 -3.37
C LEU A 95 4.68 12.30 -2.60
N VAL A 96 4.76 12.33 -1.29
CA VAL A 96 3.79 11.71 -0.38
C VAL A 96 3.44 12.70 0.71
N ASP A 97 2.16 12.86 1.00
CA ASP A 97 1.66 13.57 2.19
C ASP A 97 1.11 12.52 3.17
N VAL A 98 1.87 12.21 4.21
CA VAL A 98 1.57 11.10 5.13
C VAL A 98 0.30 11.32 5.98
N ARG A 99 -0.25 12.54 6.03
CA ARG A 99 -1.50 12.87 6.72
C ARG A 99 -2.72 12.65 5.82
N ASN A 100 -2.61 13.01 4.54
CA ASN A 100 -3.74 13.06 3.62
C ASN A 100 -3.86 11.85 2.68
N VAL A 101 -2.83 10.98 2.61
CA VAL A 101 -2.88 9.79 1.77
C VAL A 101 -2.38 8.55 2.51
N PHE A 102 -2.95 7.40 2.18
CA PHE A 102 -2.40 6.13 2.62
C PHE A 102 -1.08 5.85 1.88
N PHE A 103 -0.05 5.54 2.64
CA PHE A 103 1.22 5.10 2.10
C PHE A 103 1.88 4.09 3.05
N SER A 104 2.46 3.02 2.50
CA SER A 104 3.21 2.03 3.28
C SER A 104 4.51 1.67 2.57
N PRO A 105 5.69 1.89 3.19
CA PRO A 105 6.97 1.47 2.62
C PRO A 105 7.14 -0.06 2.63
N ARG A 106 6.32 -0.78 3.41
CA ARG A 106 6.43 -2.24 3.62
C ARG A 106 5.96 -3.09 2.44
N LEU A 107 5.48 -2.47 1.35
CA LEU A 107 5.00 -3.16 0.16
C LEU A 107 6.00 -3.13 -1.01
N SER A 108 7.25 -2.76 -0.76
CA SER A 108 8.27 -2.59 -1.81
C SER A 108 8.49 -3.87 -2.63
N SER A 109 8.66 -5.03 -1.96
CA SER A 109 8.83 -6.31 -2.65
C SER A 109 7.61 -6.70 -3.49
N GLU A 110 6.40 -6.35 -3.03
CA GLU A 110 5.18 -6.63 -3.77
C GLU A 110 5.03 -5.73 -4.99
N ARG A 111 5.42 -4.46 -4.89
CA ARG A 111 5.47 -3.53 -6.03
C ARG A 111 6.41 -4.02 -7.13
N THR A 112 7.60 -4.48 -6.75
CA THR A 112 8.57 -5.06 -7.69
C THR A 112 7.99 -6.31 -8.35
N ARG A 113 7.41 -7.23 -7.58
CA ARG A 113 6.77 -8.45 -8.12
C ARG A 113 5.70 -8.14 -9.15
N ILE A 114 4.80 -7.21 -8.87
CA ILE A 114 3.75 -6.82 -9.82
C ILE A 114 4.37 -6.22 -11.08
N ALA A 115 5.35 -5.34 -10.95
CA ALA A 115 6.00 -4.72 -12.11
C ALA A 115 6.74 -5.74 -13.00
N GLU A 116 7.29 -6.81 -12.41
CA GLU A 116 7.91 -7.92 -13.16
C GLU A 116 6.90 -8.76 -13.94
N PHE A 117 5.68 -8.92 -13.44
CA PHE A 117 4.62 -9.66 -14.11
C PHE A 117 3.98 -8.91 -15.28
N VAL A 118 4.10 -7.59 -15.32
CA VAL A 118 3.57 -6.78 -16.42
C VAL A 118 4.43 -7.00 -17.68
N ASN A 119 3.80 -7.15 -18.85
CA ASN A 119 4.47 -7.25 -20.13
C ASN A 119 4.33 -5.93 -20.93
N ASP A 120 5.21 -5.74 -21.91
CA ASP A 120 5.09 -4.63 -22.84
C ASP A 120 3.78 -4.75 -23.64
N GLY A 121 3.08 -3.64 -23.78
CA GLY A 121 1.78 -3.57 -24.44
C GLY A 121 0.58 -3.88 -23.55
N GLU A 122 0.76 -4.42 -22.33
CA GLU A 122 -0.36 -4.66 -21.41
C GLU A 122 -1.06 -3.37 -20.98
N VAL A 123 -2.37 -3.46 -20.80
CA VAL A 123 -3.20 -2.48 -20.11
C VAL A 123 -3.46 -2.98 -18.70
N MET A 124 -3.06 -2.20 -17.71
CA MET A 124 -3.29 -2.49 -16.30
C MET A 124 -4.29 -1.49 -15.70
N VAL A 125 -5.22 -1.99 -14.89
CA VAL A 125 -6.09 -1.17 -14.03
C VAL A 125 -5.67 -1.37 -12.59
N ASN A 126 -5.30 -0.28 -11.91
CA ASN A 126 -5.08 -0.25 -10.48
C ASN A 126 -6.27 0.46 -9.83
N MET A 127 -7.16 -0.32 -9.21
CA MET A 127 -8.45 0.15 -8.69
C MET A 127 -8.32 1.06 -7.47
N PHE A 128 -7.22 0.96 -6.72
CA PHE A 128 -6.96 1.70 -5.48
C PHE A 128 -5.51 2.19 -5.51
N GLY A 129 -5.24 3.09 -6.46
CA GLY A 129 -3.87 3.39 -6.88
C GLY A 129 -3.09 4.32 -5.97
N GLY A 130 -3.77 5.03 -5.05
CA GLY A 130 -3.11 5.99 -4.16
C GLY A 130 -2.29 7.02 -4.95
N VAL A 131 -1.11 7.31 -4.45
CA VAL A 131 -0.15 8.25 -5.08
C VAL A 131 0.52 7.69 -6.35
N GLY A 132 0.07 6.53 -6.84
CA GLY A 132 0.52 5.94 -8.10
C GLY A 132 1.74 5.03 -8.01
N ILE A 133 2.19 4.62 -6.82
CA ILE A 133 3.48 3.96 -6.66
C ILE A 133 3.57 2.61 -7.41
N PHE A 134 2.57 1.72 -7.34
CA PHE A 134 2.53 0.48 -8.13
C PHE A 134 2.52 0.77 -9.63
N SER A 135 1.67 1.71 -10.03
CA SER A 135 1.44 2.08 -11.44
C SER A 135 2.68 2.70 -12.09
N ILE A 136 3.34 3.61 -11.37
CA ILE A 136 4.54 4.31 -11.85
C ILE A 136 5.74 3.36 -11.94
N ILE A 137 5.93 2.46 -10.96
CA ILE A 137 7.01 1.47 -11.00
C ILE A 137 6.79 0.51 -12.17
N ALA A 138 5.57 0.02 -12.40
CA ALA A 138 5.26 -0.83 -13.54
C ALA A 138 5.54 -0.12 -14.88
N ALA A 139 5.04 1.11 -15.06
CA ALA A 139 5.28 1.91 -16.27
C ALA A 139 6.73 2.40 -16.41
N LYS A 140 7.50 2.46 -15.34
CA LYS A 140 8.95 2.71 -15.39
C LYS A 140 9.70 1.54 -16.04
N MET A 141 9.29 0.32 -15.71
CA MET A 141 9.96 -0.91 -16.13
C MET A 141 9.47 -1.43 -17.48
N LYS A 142 8.22 -1.15 -17.87
CA LYS A 142 7.53 -1.73 -19.02
C LYS A 142 6.82 -0.68 -19.87
N LYS A 143 6.73 -0.94 -21.17
CA LYS A 143 5.95 -0.13 -22.12
C LYS A 143 4.46 -0.48 -22.02
N CYS A 144 3.86 -0.29 -20.84
CA CYS A 144 2.46 -0.59 -20.54
C CYS A 144 1.63 0.69 -20.37
N THR A 145 0.31 0.56 -20.41
CA THR A 145 -0.62 1.63 -20.05
C THR A 145 -1.31 1.27 -18.74
N VAL A 146 -1.24 2.15 -17.73
CA VAL A 146 -1.83 1.94 -16.42
C VAL A 146 -2.87 2.99 -16.11
N PHE A 147 -4.11 2.56 -15.89
CA PHE A 147 -5.17 3.39 -15.31
C PHE A 147 -5.08 3.30 -13.78
N ASN A 148 -4.70 4.39 -13.15
CA ASN A 148 -4.55 4.50 -11.69
C ASN A 148 -5.76 5.24 -11.13
N ILE A 149 -6.71 4.50 -10.56
CA ILE A 149 -7.95 5.04 -10.01
C ILE A 149 -7.77 5.21 -8.50
N ASP A 150 -8.24 6.33 -7.96
CA ASP A 150 -8.34 6.52 -6.52
C ASP A 150 -9.45 7.51 -6.19
N ILE A 151 -10.22 7.23 -5.14
CA ILE A 151 -11.32 8.07 -4.67
C ILE A 151 -10.81 9.30 -3.88
N ASN A 152 -9.59 9.24 -3.35
CA ASN A 152 -8.98 10.33 -2.60
C ASN A 152 -8.41 11.41 -3.55
N PRO A 153 -8.96 12.64 -3.55
CA PRO A 153 -8.49 13.71 -4.44
C PRO A 153 -7.04 14.13 -4.15
N PHE A 154 -6.58 14.02 -2.90
CA PHE A 154 -5.19 14.31 -2.54
C PHE A 154 -4.24 13.28 -3.15
N ALA A 155 -4.59 11.99 -3.09
CA ALA A 155 -3.82 10.91 -3.70
C ALA A 155 -3.72 11.09 -5.22
N THR A 156 -4.84 11.39 -5.88
CA THR A 156 -4.90 11.63 -7.32
C THR A 156 -4.06 12.83 -7.74
N LYS A 157 -4.11 13.93 -6.98
CA LYS A 157 -3.29 15.13 -7.22
C LYS A 157 -1.79 14.80 -7.09
N LEU A 158 -1.40 14.04 -6.07
CA LEU A 158 -0.01 13.60 -5.88
C LEU A 158 0.41 12.62 -6.97
N CYS A 159 -0.47 11.68 -7.38
CA CYS A 159 -0.19 10.76 -8.49
C CYS A 159 0.16 11.52 -9.78
N LYS A 160 -0.59 12.54 -10.16
CA LYS A 160 -0.30 13.40 -11.34
C LYS A 160 1.07 14.06 -11.22
N LYS A 161 1.42 14.59 -10.04
CA LYS A 161 2.76 15.15 -9.79
C LYS A 161 3.85 14.08 -9.90
N ASN A 162 3.60 12.90 -9.35
CA ASN A 162 4.55 11.77 -9.36
C ASN A 162 4.78 11.25 -10.78
N ILE A 163 3.76 11.22 -11.64
CA ILE A 163 3.92 10.90 -13.05
C ILE A 163 4.86 11.92 -13.72
N ALA A 164 4.64 13.21 -13.49
CA ALA A 164 5.39 14.29 -14.13
C ALA A 164 6.88 14.33 -13.75
N ILE A 165 7.24 13.92 -12.53
CA ILE A 165 8.64 13.95 -12.05
C ILE A 165 9.42 12.67 -12.37
N ASN A 166 8.79 11.66 -12.99
CA ASN A 166 9.42 10.39 -13.34
C ASN A 166 9.49 10.20 -14.85
N ARG A 167 10.61 9.64 -15.34
CA ARG A 167 10.74 9.20 -16.73
C ARG A 167 10.22 7.77 -16.83
N LEU A 168 9.14 7.56 -17.56
CA LEU A 168 8.47 6.28 -17.72
C LEU A 168 8.72 5.72 -19.11
N ALA A 169 8.80 4.40 -19.21
CA ALA A 169 8.81 3.67 -20.51
C ALA A 169 7.37 3.52 -21.04
N GLY A 170 6.41 3.35 -20.15
CA GLY A 170 4.98 3.26 -20.43
C GLY A 170 4.24 4.54 -20.06
N ASN A 171 2.93 4.42 -19.90
CA ASN A 171 2.04 5.54 -19.60
C ASN A 171 1.20 5.25 -18.35
N VAL A 172 0.98 6.27 -17.50
CA VAL A 172 0.08 6.20 -16.34
C VAL A 172 -0.96 7.31 -16.46
N ILE A 173 -2.24 6.93 -16.38
CA ILE A 173 -3.40 7.80 -16.44
C ILE A 173 -4.04 7.81 -15.06
N SER A 174 -3.92 8.94 -14.34
CA SER A 174 -4.50 9.10 -13.00
C SER A 174 -5.94 9.58 -13.10
N ILE A 175 -6.87 8.79 -12.55
CA ILE A 175 -8.32 9.05 -12.56
C ILE A 175 -8.79 9.22 -11.12
N HIS A 176 -9.47 10.35 -10.84
CA HIS A 176 -10.16 10.57 -9.57
C HIS A 176 -11.59 10.04 -9.66
N GLY A 177 -11.97 9.15 -8.76
CA GLY A 177 -13.32 8.63 -8.67
C GLY A 177 -13.41 7.28 -7.98
N ASP A 178 -14.64 6.83 -7.77
CA ASP A 178 -14.94 5.48 -7.31
C ASP A 178 -14.57 4.46 -8.40
N ALA A 179 -13.88 3.40 -7.98
CA ALA A 179 -13.35 2.41 -8.92
C ALA A 179 -14.44 1.70 -9.74
N SER A 180 -15.57 1.36 -9.10
CA SER A 180 -16.69 0.69 -9.78
C SER A 180 -17.34 1.60 -10.81
N GLN A 181 -17.57 2.88 -10.48
CA GLN A 181 -18.16 3.86 -11.39
C GLN A 181 -17.24 4.14 -12.59
N VAL A 182 -15.95 4.32 -12.34
CA VAL A 182 -14.94 4.55 -13.41
C VAL A 182 -14.86 3.33 -14.33
N ILE A 183 -14.84 2.13 -13.78
CA ILE A 183 -14.78 0.89 -14.58
C ILE A 183 -16.05 0.75 -15.43
N ASN A 184 -17.23 0.89 -14.83
CA ASN A 184 -18.50 0.77 -15.55
C ASN A 184 -18.62 1.77 -16.70
N SER A 185 -18.12 3.01 -16.51
CA SER A 185 -18.28 4.06 -17.52
C SER A 185 -17.27 4.00 -18.66
N GLN A 186 -16.05 3.51 -18.42
CA GLN A 186 -14.98 3.67 -19.41
C GLN A 186 -13.92 2.57 -19.48
N LEU A 187 -13.92 1.59 -18.57
CA LEU A 187 -12.85 0.58 -18.50
C LEU A 187 -13.36 -0.87 -18.60
N GLU A 188 -14.60 -1.09 -19.01
CA GLU A 188 -15.14 -2.42 -19.21
C GLU A 188 -14.34 -3.19 -20.28
N ASN A 189 -13.90 -4.43 -19.94
CA ASN A 189 -13.12 -5.34 -20.80
C ASN A 189 -11.85 -4.71 -21.41
N LYS A 190 -11.23 -3.73 -20.72
CA LYS A 190 -10.03 -3.05 -21.23
C LYS A 190 -8.72 -3.56 -20.64
N SER A 191 -8.73 -4.13 -19.43
CA SER A 191 -7.48 -4.50 -18.77
C SER A 191 -7.05 -5.93 -19.10
N ASP A 192 -5.75 -6.09 -19.30
CA ASP A 192 -5.08 -7.39 -19.33
C ASP A 192 -4.72 -7.83 -17.90
N ARG A 193 -4.63 -6.85 -16.97
CA ARG A 193 -4.26 -7.03 -15.56
C ARG A 193 -4.97 -6.03 -14.66
N THR A 194 -5.62 -6.51 -13.59
CA THR A 194 -6.31 -5.66 -12.61
C THR A 194 -5.75 -5.88 -11.20
N LEU A 195 -5.43 -4.80 -10.50
CA LEU A 195 -4.95 -4.81 -9.12
C LEU A 195 -6.03 -4.36 -8.16
N MET A 196 -6.29 -5.16 -7.12
CA MET A 196 -7.27 -4.90 -6.07
C MET A 196 -6.55 -4.66 -4.73
N LEU A 197 -5.83 -3.54 -4.61
CA LEU A 197 -4.94 -3.23 -3.48
C LEU A 197 -5.65 -2.74 -2.20
N LEU A 198 -6.93 -3.03 -2.04
CA LEU A 198 -7.73 -2.69 -0.86
C LEU A 198 -8.30 -3.97 -0.22
N PRO A 199 -7.49 -4.72 0.55
CA PRO A 199 -7.85 -6.05 1.05
C PRO A 199 -9.16 -6.12 1.85
N GLU A 200 -9.53 -5.03 2.51
CA GLU A 200 -10.72 -4.95 3.35
C GLU A 200 -12.02 -4.89 2.54
N LYS A 201 -11.94 -4.46 1.26
CA LYS A 201 -13.07 -4.29 0.38
C LYS A 201 -12.97 -5.10 -0.91
N SER A 202 -12.01 -6.02 -1.00
CA SER A 202 -11.78 -6.76 -2.25
C SER A 202 -12.99 -7.59 -2.67
N ASP A 203 -13.73 -8.17 -1.74
CA ASP A 203 -14.93 -8.92 -2.04
C ASP A 203 -16.01 -8.03 -2.68
N GLU A 204 -16.23 -6.84 -2.12
CA GLU A 204 -17.20 -5.84 -2.60
C GLU A 204 -16.89 -5.37 -4.04
N PHE A 205 -15.60 -5.27 -4.39
CA PHE A 205 -15.16 -4.77 -5.69
C PHE A 205 -14.80 -5.87 -6.71
N LEU A 206 -15.00 -7.16 -6.37
CA LEU A 206 -14.60 -8.27 -7.23
C LEU A 206 -15.33 -8.24 -8.59
N ASP A 207 -16.63 -7.98 -8.60
CA ASP A 207 -17.41 -7.88 -9.85
C ASP A 207 -16.88 -6.77 -10.77
N SER A 208 -16.52 -5.63 -10.20
CA SER A 208 -15.91 -4.53 -10.96
C SER A 208 -14.54 -4.91 -11.53
N ALA A 209 -13.71 -5.63 -10.76
CA ALA A 209 -12.43 -6.12 -11.24
C ALA A 209 -12.61 -7.13 -12.40
N ILE A 210 -13.59 -8.04 -12.28
CA ILE A 210 -13.95 -8.97 -13.34
C ILE A 210 -14.45 -8.20 -14.57
N LEU A 211 -15.33 -7.20 -14.38
CA LEU A 211 -15.85 -6.38 -15.48
C LEU A 211 -14.73 -5.68 -16.25
N SER A 212 -13.77 -5.10 -15.56
CA SER A 212 -12.62 -4.42 -16.15
C SER A 212 -11.70 -5.37 -16.94
N THR A 213 -11.52 -6.60 -16.45
CA THR A 213 -10.52 -7.54 -16.95
C THR A 213 -11.02 -8.29 -18.16
N LYS A 214 -10.24 -8.36 -19.25
CA LYS A 214 -10.53 -9.18 -20.45
C LYS A 214 -10.61 -10.67 -20.11
N SER A 215 -11.35 -11.44 -20.90
CA SER A 215 -11.27 -12.90 -20.80
C SER A 215 -9.84 -13.37 -21.08
N GLY A 216 -9.27 -14.19 -20.18
CA GLY A 216 -7.86 -14.59 -20.21
C GLY A 216 -6.91 -13.60 -19.52
N GLY A 217 -7.40 -12.47 -19.04
CA GLY A 217 -6.63 -11.51 -18.24
C GLY A 217 -6.45 -11.97 -16.79
N VAL A 218 -5.63 -11.25 -16.05
CA VAL A 218 -5.21 -11.59 -14.69
C VAL A 218 -5.77 -10.58 -13.68
N ILE A 219 -6.32 -11.08 -12.57
CA ILE A 219 -6.67 -10.29 -11.39
C ILE A 219 -5.70 -10.63 -10.27
N HIS A 220 -5.13 -9.62 -9.63
CA HIS A 220 -4.40 -9.73 -8.38
C HIS A 220 -5.35 -9.37 -7.24
N TYR A 221 -5.94 -10.39 -6.64
CA TYR A 221 -6.90 -10.27 -5.56
C TYR A 221 -6.20 -10.28 -4.22
N TYR A 222 -6.22 -9.14 -3.53
CA TYR A 222 -5.65 -9.01 -2.19
C TYR A 222 -6.75 -9.16 -1.15
N SER A 223 -6.47 -9.89 -0.08
CA SER A 223 -7.40 -10.07 1.04
C SER A 223 -6.69 -10.09 2.39
N HIS A 224 -7.47 -9.94 3.45
CA HIS A 224 -7.02 -10.19 4.81
C HIS A 224 -7.58 -11.54 5.27
N ILE A 225 -6.70 -12.45 5.64
CA ILE A 225 -7.06 -13.82 6.06
C ILE A 225 -6.61 -14.07 7.48
N HIS A 226 -7.53 -14.56 8.32
CA HIS A 226 -7.18 -15.16 9.60
C HIS A 226 -6.76 -16.59 9.37
N ALA A 227 -5.60 -16.99 9.91
CA ALA A 227 -5.10 -18.36 9.85
C ALA A 227 -4.34 -18.70 11.13
N ASP A 228 -4.69 -19.84 11.77
CA ASP A 228 -4.01 -20.29 12.97
C ASP A 228 -2.54 -20.61 12.72
N LYS A 229 -2.24 -21.18 11.56
CA LYS A 229 -0.87 -21.40 11.08
C LYS A 229 -0.58 -20.52 9.89
N LYS A 230 0.56 -19.84 9.93
CA LYS A 230 1.02 -18.98 8.81
C LYS A 230 1.05 -19.74 7.48
N SER A 231 1.46 -21.02 7.50
CA SER A 231 1.52 -21.88 6.31
C SER A 231 0.20 -21.99 5.55
N ASP A 232 -0.93 -21.84 6.24
CA ASP A 232 -2.25 -22.13 5.69
C ASP A 232 -2.89 -20.86 5.06
N ALA A 233 -2.39 -19.68 5.41
CA ALA A 233 -3.01 -18.41 5.02
C ALA A 233 -3.16 -18.22 3.50
N ALA A 234 -2.16 -18.62 2.71
CA ALA A 234 -2.22 -18.53 1.25
C ALA A 234 -3.31 -19.45 0.69
N LYS A 235 -3.36 -20.71 1.16
CA LYS A 235 -4.37 -21.68 0.74
C LYS A 235 -5.80 -21.27 1.14
N LEU A 236 -5.96 -20.74 2.34
CA LEU A 236 -7.25 -20.21 2.80
C LEU A 236 -7.71 -19.02 1.93
N SER A 237 -6.79 -18.17 1.50
CA SER A 237 -7.10 -17.08 0.56
C SER A 237 -7.56 -17.60 -0.81
N GLU A 238 -6.94 -18.66 -1.33
CA GLU A 238 -7.40 -19.32 -2.57
C GLU A 238 -8.80 -19.88 -2.42
N GLN A 239 -9.07 -20.59 -1.33
CA GLN A 239 -10.38 -21.17 -1.02
C GLN A 239 -11.44 -20.07 -0.93
N HIS A 240 -11.15 -18.98 -0.22
CA HIS A 240 -12.05 -17.84 -0.10
C HIS A 240 -12.38 -17.24 -1.48
N TYR A 241 -11.37 -16.93 -2.30
CA TYR A 241 -11.56 -16.43 -3.65
C TYR A 241 -12.45 -17.36 -4.50
N MET A 242 -12.17 -18.66 -4.47
CA MET A 242 -12.94 -19.65 -5.26
C MET A 242 -14.40 -19.80 -4.81
N GLN A 243 -14.71 -19.48 -3.56
CA GLN A 243 -16.08 -19.48 -3.05
C GLN A 243 -16.89 -18.27 -3.52
N ILE A 244 -16.24 -17.12 -3.69
CA ILE A 244 -16.93 -15.85 -4.00
C ILE A 244 -16.91 -15.49 -5.49
N THR A 245 -15.99 -16.07 -6.28
CA THR A 245 -15.86 -15.68 -7.71
C THR A 245 -17.04 -16.20 -8.53
N PRO A 246 -17.72 -15.33 -9.32
CA PRO A 246 -18.83 -15.74 -10.18
C PRO A 246 -18.37 -16.30 -11.55
N VAL A 247 -17.07 -16.24 -11.87
CA VAL A 247 -16.56 -16.64 -13.16
C VAL A 247 -15.56 -17.80 -13.04
N LYS A 248 -15.37 -18.55 -14.14
CA LYS A 248 -14.32 -19.57 -14.17
C LYS A 248 -12.96 -18.93 -14.00
N SER A 249 -12.19 -19.43 -13.06
CA SER A 249 -10.88 -18.89 -12.73
C SER A 249 -9.84 -19.98 -12.59
N THR A 250 -8.61 -19.68 -13.00
CA THR A 250 -7.45 -20.53 -12.78
C THR A 250 -6.48 -19.79 -11.85
N ILE A 251 -6.19 -20.35 -10.69
CA ILE A 251 -5.20 -19.82 -9.78
C ILE A 251 -3.82 -20.00 -10.40
N LEU A 252 -3.09 -18.90 -10.57
CA LEU A 252 -1.71 -18.86 -11.05
C LEU A 252 -0.71 -18.95 -9.91
N GLY A 253 -1.11 -18.50 -8.73
CA GLY A 253 -0.32 -18.54 -7.51
C GLY A 253 -0.97 -17.77 -6.39
N SER A 254 -0.49 -18.03 -5.17
CA SER A 254 -0.91 -17.28 -3.97
C SER A 254 0.25 -17.12 -3.01
N LYS A 255 0.22 -16.08 -2.20
CA LYS A 255 1.22 -15.88 -1.15
C LYS A 255 0.75 -14.93 -0.06
N ILE A 256 1.47 -14.99 1.06
CA ILE A 256 1.39 -13.96 2.10
C ILE A 256 2.24 -12.77 1.65
N VAL A 257 1.62 -11.59 1.60
CA VAL A 257 2.29 -10.31 1.35
C VAL A 257 2.99 -9.84 2.62
N ARG A 258 2.26 -9.82 3.74
CA ARG A 258 2.80 -9.45 5.07
C ARG A 258 1.86 -9.87 6.19
N PRO A 259 2.35 -10.02 7.44
CA PRO A 259 1.48 -10.07 8.60
C PRO A 259 0.88 -8.67 8.85
N VAL A 260 -0.37 -8.60 9.31
CA VAL A 260 -1.07 -7.37 9.66
C VAL A 260 -1.55 -7.35 11.12
N GLY A 261 -1.53 -8.52 11.77
CA GLY A 261 -1.85 -8.71 13.17
C GLY A 261 -1.51 -10.14 13.63
N PRO A 262 -1.76 -10.48 14.90
CA PRO A 262 -1.63 -11.85 15.37
C PRO A 262 -2.55 -12.78 14.59
N ARG A 263 -2.00 -13.82 13.94
CA ARG A 263 -2.72 -14.76 13.06
C ARG A 263 -3.53 -14.09 11.93
N PHE A 264 -3.20 -12.86 11.57
CA PHE A 264 -3.89 -12.11 10.54
C PHE A 264 -2.91 -11.68 9.46
N TYR A 265 -3.19 -12.03 8.22
CA TYR A 265 -2.25 -11.89 7.11
C TYR A 265 -2.89 -11.19 5.92
N GLN A 266 -2.19 -10.22 5.35
CA GLN A 266 -2.49 -9.74 4.01
C GLN A 266 -1.93 -10.76 3.02
N THR A 267 -2.81 -11.30 2.18
CA THR A 267 -2.49 -12.27 1.13
C THR A 267 -2.77 -11.70 -0.25
N VAL A 268 -2.28 -12.36 -1.27
CA VAL A 268 -2.65 -12.13 -2.66
C VAL A 268 -2.88 -13.48 -3.35
N VAL A 269 -3.93 -13.54 -4.16
CA VAL A 269 -4.20 -14.63 -5.10
C VAL A 269 -4.14 -14.05 -6.50
N ASP A 270 -3.22 -14.56 -7.32
CA ASP A 270 -3.09 -14.20 -8.72
C ASP A 270 -3.95 -15.17 -9.54
N VAL A 271 -4.96 -14.65 -10.22
CA VAL A 271 -5.94 -15.49 -10.94
C VAL A 271 -6.10 -15.06 -12.38
N LYS A 272 -6.16 -16.04 -13.27
CA LYS A 272 -6.55 -15.86 -14.66
C LYS A 272 -8.04 -16.15 -14.80
N ILE A 273 -8.81 -15.20 -15.30
CA ILE A 273 -10.26 -15.34 -15.45
C ILE A 273 -10.66 -15.75 -16.86
N LYS A 274 -11.78 -16.46 -16.96
CA LYS A 274 -12.43 -16.80 -18.22
C LYS A 274 -13.90 -16.42 -18.12
N LYS A 275 -14.28 -15.40 -18.89
CA LYS A 275 -15.68 -14.98 -19.05
C LYS A 275 -16.38 -15.79 -20.14
#